data_c7c9ee04ea67aab2fdb133f2bdf08762
#
_entry.id   c7c9ee04ea67aab2fdb133f2bdf08762
#
_cell.length_a   1.000
_cell.length_b   1.000
_cell.length_c   1.000
_cell.angle_alpha   90.00
_cell.angle_beta   90.00
_cell.angle_gamma   90.00
#
_symmetry.space_group_name_H-M   'P 1'
#
loop_
_entity.id
_entity.type
_entity.pdbx_description
1 polymer ?
#
loop_
_entity_poly.entity_id
_entity_poly.type
_entity_poly.pdbx_seq_one_letter_code
_entity_poly.pdbx_strand_id
1 'polypeptide(L)'
;ILIEQIKLAHKYKKSLIFHNREAKKDVLEILTNHYSLIPSHSSVFHCCEPDPELLEFAKNHKMFIGIDGDITYYKEKQNFIKTVPLEMLVLETDSPFLMPRLLSTPRPLDRYNEPKNIPLIAEFIAQLLHCSIDSLLKQTTENAKKLFKI
;
A
#
# COMPACT_ATOMS: atom_id res chain seq x y z
N ILE A 1 5.54 -14.48 -16.23
CA ILE A 1 6.15 -14.49 -14.88
C ILE A 1 5.09 -14.26 -13.81
N LEU A 2 4.28 -13.20 -13.84
CA LEU A 2 3.29 -12.87 -12.80
C LEU A 2 2.31 -14.03 -12.53
N ILE A 3 1.75 -14.64 -13.57
CA ILE A 3 0.83 -15.79 -13.43
C ILE A 3 1.49 -16.95 -12.66
N GLU A 4 2.73 -17.26 -12.93
CA GLU A 4 3.44 -18.33 -12.21
C GLU A 4 3.71 -17.97 -10.75
N GLN A 5 3.95 -16.69 -10.44
CA GLN A 5 4.06 -16.22 -9.07
C GLN A 5 2.73 -16.33 -8.31
N ILE A 6 1.61 -16.01 -8.95
CA ILE A 6 0.27 -16.19 -8.38
C ILE A 6 0.02 -17.67 -8.06
N LYS A 7 0.33 -18.58 -8.98
CA LYS A 7 0.21 -20.03 -8.77
C LYS A 7 1.08 -20.53 -7.62
N LEU A 8 2.32 -20.05 -7.53
CA LEU A 8 3.24 -20.38 -6.43
C LEU A 8 2.71 -19.87 -5.09
N ALA A 9 2.27 -18.62 -5.04
CA ALA A 9 1.69 -18.05 -3.84
C ALA A 9 0.44 -18.82 -3.37
N HIS A 10 -0.42 -19.23 -4.31
CA HIS A 10 -1.56 -20.10 -4.03
C HIS A 10 -1.12 -21.44 -3.43
N LYS A 11 -0.19 -22.14 -4.12
CA LYS A 11 0.35 -23.44 -3.70
C LYS A 11 0.93 -23.40 -2.28
N TYR A 12 1.70 -22.36 -1.96
CA TYR A 12 2.38 -22.21 -0.68
C TYR A 12 1.64 -21.35 0.33
N LYS A 13 0.40 -20.92 0.03
CA LYS A 13 -0.45 -20.08 0.88
C LYS A 13 0.22 -18.78 1.32
N LYS A 14 1.01 -18.18 0.42
CA LYS A 14 1.74 -16.93 0.66
C LYS A 14 0.93 -15.72 0.18
N SER A 15 1.15 -14.60 0.85
CA SER A 15 0.61 -13.32 0.44
C SER A 15 1.34 -12.79 -0.79
N LEU A 16 0.65 -11.95 -1.58
CA LEU A 16 1.17 -11.35 -2.80
C LEU A 16 1.34 -9.84 -2.62
N ILE A 17 2.48 -9.34 -3.02
CA ILE A 17 2.77 -7.90 -3.11
C ILE A 17 2.88 -7.57 -4.59
N PHE A 18 1.94 -6.76 -5.09
CA PHE A 18 1.90 -6.35 -6.49
C PHE A 18 2.54 -4.98 -6.67
N HIS A 19 3.60 -4.95 -7.45
CA HIS A 19 4.16 -3.70 -7.96
C HIS A 19 3.51 -3.37 -9.30
N ASN A 20 2.88 -2.20 -9.40
CA ASN A 20 2.32 -1.69 -10.64
C ASN A 20 2.93 -0.32 -10.96
N ARG A 21 3.52 -0.19 -12.13
CA ARG A 21 3.97 1.08 -12.68
C ARG A 21 3.69 1.10 -14.17
N GLU A 22 2.77 1.97 -14.59
CA GLU A 22 2.37 2.13 -15.99
C GLU A 22 1.89 0.83 -16.68
N ALA A 23 1.49 -0.19 -15.90
CA ALA A 23 1.06 -1.50 -16.38
C ALA A 23 -0.34 -1.90 -15.88
N LYS A 24 -1.16 -0.92 -15.46
CA LYS A 24 -2.47 -1.15 -14.84
C LYS A 24 -3.35 -2.11 -15.62
N LYS A 25 -3.49 -1.88 -16.92
CA LYS A 25 -4.36 -2.69 -17.79
C LYS A 25 -3.97 -4.17 -17.77
N ASP A 26 -2.70 -4.46 -17.97
CA ASP A 26 -2.19 -5.82 -18.02
C ASP A 26 -2.28 -6.50 -16.65
N VAL A 27 -1.99 -5.76 -15.58
CA VAL A 27 -2.10 -6.26 -14.20
C VAL A 27 -3.54 -6.60 -13.88
N LEU A 28 -4.50 -5.70 -14.12
CA LEU A 28 -5.91 -5.94 -13.83
C LEU A 28 -6.49 -7.10 -14.67
N GLU A 29 -6.11 -7.21 -15.94
CA GLU A 29 -6.50 -8.33 -16.79
C GLU A 29 -6.00 -9.67 -16.24
N ILE A 30 -4.71 -9.75 -15.89
CA ILE A 30 -4.13 -10.98 -15.30
C ILE A 30 -4.79 -11.31 -13.97
N LEU A 31 -4.98 -10.33 -13.10
CA LEU A 31 -5.59 -10.55 -11.80
C LEU A 31 -7.04 -11.01 -11.94
N THR A 32 -7.83 -10.40 -12.82
CA THR A 32 -9.22 -10.81 -13.08
C THR A 32 -9.29 -12.28 -13.50
N ASN A 33 -8.45 -12.69 -14.43
CA ASN A 33 -8.44 -14.05 -14.97
C ASN A 33 -7.93 -15.11 -13.97
N HIS A 34 -7.17 -14.72 -12.96
CA HIS A 34 -6.54 -15.62 -11.99
C HIS A 34 -6.95 -15.35 -10.55
N TYR A 35 -7.97 -14.52 -10.34
CA TYR A 35 -8.36 -14.08 -9.01
C TYR A 35 -8.73 -15.22 -8.06
N SER A 36 -9.35 -16.28 -8.57
CA SER A 36 -9.70 -17.46 -7.77
C SER A 36 -8.51 -18.14 -7.06
N LEU A 37 -7.29 -17.85 -7.52
CA LEU A 37 -6.06 -18.35 -6.91
C LEU A 37 -5.54 -17.42 -5.79
N ILE A 38 -6.08 -16.22 -5.65
CA ILE A 38 -5.62 -15.22 -4.67
C ILE A 38 -6.55 -15.25 -3.45
N PRO A 39 -6.06 -15.70 -2.29
CA PRO A 39 -6.89 -15.74 -1.09
C PRO A 39 -7.28 -14.32 -0.65
N SER A 40 -8.52 -14.17 -0.17
CA SER A 40 -9.02 -12.91 0.37
C SER A 40 -8.09 -12.36 1.47
N HIS A 41 -7.86 -11.06 1.47
CA HIS A 41 -6.96 -10.35 2.39
C HIS A 41 -5.49 -10.84 2.39
N SER A 42 -5.05 -11.44 1.29
CA SER A 42 -3.67 -11.93 1.15
C SER A 42 -2.92 -11.26 0.01
N SER A 43 -3.32 -10.03 -0.37
CA SER A 43 -2.65 -9.29 -1.43
C SER A 43 -2.73 -7.79 -1.21
N VAL A 44 -1.75 -7.08 -1.74
CA VAL A 44 -1.61 -5.63 -1.64
C VAL A 44 -1.09 -5.05 -2.94
N PHE A 45 -1.62 -3.91 -3.35
CA PHE A 45 -0.95 -3.03 -4.30
C PHE A 45 0.07 -2.19 -3.54
N HIS A 46 1.35 -2.54 -3.70
CA HIS A 46 2.48 -1.85 -3.11
C HIS A 46 2.70 -0.48 -3.78
N CYS A 47 3.03 0.52 -2.99
CA CYS A 47 3.25 1.90 -3.45
C CYS A 47 2.15 2.34 -4.43
N CYS A 48 0.89 2.14 -4.01
CA CYS A 48 -0.25 2.19 -4.92
C CYS A 48 -0.35 3.55 -5.62
N GLU A 49 -0.42 3.50 -6.96
CA GLU A 49 -0.72 4.69 -7.76
C GLU A 49 -2.12 5.22 -7.44
N PRO A 50 -2.33 6.54 -7.45
CA PRO A 50 -3.62 7.16 -7.17
C PRO A 50 -4.61 6.95 -8.32
N ASP A 51 -5.09 5.72 -8.46
CA ASP A 51 -5.94 5.27 -9.56
C ASP A 51 -7.27 4.69 -9.04
N PRO A 52 -8.43 5.24 -9.45
CA PRO A 52 -9.73 4.77 -9.00
C PRO A 52 -10.06 3.33 -9.44
N GLU A 53 -9.56 2.85 -10.59
CA GLU A 53 -9.82 1.48 -11.05
C GLU A 53 -9.06 0.46 -10.21
N LEU A 54 -7.79 0.77 -9.85
CA LEU A 54 -7.02 -0.07 -8.92
C LEU A 54 -7.71 -0.15 -7.56
N LEU A 55 -8.22 0.98 -7.05
CA LEU A 55 -8.94 1.00 -5.77
C LEU A 55 -10.24 0.21 -5.84
N GLU A 56 -11.04 0.37 -6.91
CA GLU A 56 -12.28 -0.37 -7.08
C GLU A 56 -12.02 -1.88 -7.20
N PHE A 57 -11.01 -2.27 -7.96
CA PHE A 57 -10.56 -3.65 -8.03
C PHE A 57 -10.16 -4.18 -6.65
N ALA A 58 -9.37 -3.42 -5.91
CA ALA A 58 -8.94 -3.80 -4.56
C ALA A 58 -10.12 -3.97 -3.59
N LYS A 59 -11.13 -3.08 -3.64
CA LYS A 59 -12.36 -3.18 -2.85
C LYS A 59 -13.12 -4.47 -3.16
N ASN A 60 -13.39 -4.72 -4.44
CA ASN A 60 -14.16 -5.89 -4.90
C ASN A 60 -13.46 -7.21 -4.54
N HIS A 61 -12.16 -7.17 -4.43
CA HIS A 61 -11.32 -8.34 -4.20
C HIS A 61 -10.70 -8.41 -2.81
N LYS A 62 -11.08 -7.51 -1.89
CA LYS A 62 -10.58 -7.47 -0.50
C LYS A 62 -9.04 -7.44 -0.42
N MET A 63 -8.42 -6.69 -1.31
CA MET A 63 -6.99 -6.43 -1.31
C MET A 63 -6.65 -5.22 -0.45
N PHE A 64 -5.41 -5.12 -0.04
CA PHE A 64 -4.89 -3.95 0.66
C PHE A 64 -4.27 -2.93 -0.30
N ILE A 65 -4.17 -1.69 0.18
CA ILE A 65 -3.51 -0.57 -0.50
C ILE A 65 -2.30 -0.16 0.34
N GLY A 66 -1.12 -0.26 -0.24
CA GLY A 66 0.14 0.16 0.37
C GLY A 66 0.43 1.63 0.09
N ILE A 67 0.74 2.38 1.14
CA ILE A 67 1.10 3.79 1.07
C ILE A 67 2.44 4.01 1.77
N ASP A 68 3.32 4.72 1.09
CA ASP A 68 4.68 5.02 1.51
C ASP A 68 4.95 6.51 1.73
N GLY A 69 6.23 6.88 1.88
CA GLY A 69 6.67 8.23 2.22
C GLY A 69 6.35 9.30 1.20
N ASP A 70 6.06 8.94 -0.04
CA ASP A 70 5.76 9.90 -1.11
C ASP A 70 4.41 10.60 -0.92
N ILE A 71 3.50 10.04 -0.09
CA ILE A 71 2.26 10.71 0.36
C ILE A 71 2.53 12.09 0.95
N THR A 72 3.71 12.31 1.51
CA THR A 72 4.06 13.59 2.14
C THR A 72 4.32 14.72 1.13
N TYR A 73 4.45 14.42 -0.15
CA TYR A 73 4.74 15.43 -1.19
C TYR A 73 3.92 15.32 -2.48
N TYR A 74 3.22 14.22 -2.75
CA TYR A 74 2.34 14.11 -3.92
C TYR A 74 0.88 14.40 -3.56
N LYS A 75 0.38 15.52 -4.04
CA LYS A 75 -0.99 15.98 -3.76
C LYS A 75 -2.05 14.98 -4.25
N GLU A 76 -1.79 14.32 -5.35
CA GLU A 76 -2.68 13.32 -5.94
C GLU A 76 -2.85 12.12 -5.00
N LYS A 77 -1.76 11.60 -4.42
CA LYS A 77 -1.83 10.55 -3.40
C LYS A 77 -2.56 11.01 -2.13
N GLN A 78 -2.35 12.27 -1.72
CA GLN A 78 -3.07 12.85 -0.58
C GLN A 78 -4.58 12.92 -0.81
N ASN A 79 -5.02 13.18 -2.03
CA ASN A 79 -6.44 13.16 -2.37
C ASN A 79 -6.96 11.72 -2.48
N PHE A 80 -6.19 10.83 -3.07
CA PHE A 80 -6.53 9.43 -3.24
C PHE A 80 -6.73 8.71 -1.91
N ILE A 81 -5.84 8.88 -0.93
CA ILE A 81 -5.93 8.18 0.35
C ILE A 81 -7.22 8.50 1.10
N LYS A 82 -7.82 9.68 0.89
CA LYS A 82 -9.11 10.05 1.49
C LYS A 82 -10.28 9.19 0.98
N THR A 83 -10.09 8.48 -0.13
CA THR A 83 -11.07 7.57 -0.72
C THR A 83 -10.83 6.11 -0.37
N VAL A 84 -9.67 5.81 0.24
CA VAL A 84 -9.28 4.46 0.66
C VAL A 84 -9.86 4.17 2.04
N PRO A 85 -10.67 3.09 2.19
CA PRO A 85 -11.13 2.66 3.50
C PRO A 85 -9.95 2.30 4.42
N LEU A 86 -10.01 2.73 5.68
CA LEU A 86 -8.91 2.53 6.63
C LEU A 86 -8.59 1.04 6.86
N GLU A 87 -9.59 0.18 6.79
CA GLU A 87 -9.46 -1.27 6.89
C GLU A 87 -8.73 -1.94 5.71
N MET A 88 -8.46 -1.18 4.65
CA MET A 88 -7.68 -1.65 3.50
C MET A 88 -6.27 -1.06 3.47
N LEU A 89 -5.94 -0.12 4.36
CA LEU A 89 -4.69 0.61 4.32
C LEU A 89 -3.58 -0.15 5.03
N VAL A 90 -2.42 -0.28 4.38
CA VAL A 90 -1.15 -0.69 5.02
C VAL A 90 -0.08 0.36 4.77
N LEU A 91 0.82 0.51 5.74
CA LEU A 91 1.92 1.46 5.67
C LEU A 91 3.21 0.75 5.29
N GLU A 92 4.00 1.41 4.46
CA GLU A 92 5.29 0.92 4.01
C GLU A 92 6.28 2.07 3.80
N THR A 93 7.52 1.77 3.50
CA THR A 93 8.54 2.80 3.29
C THR A 93 9.09 2.84 1.88
N ASP A 94 9.06 1.71 1.18
CA ASP A 94 9.79 1.49 -0.08
C ASP A 94 11.30 1.79 0.06
N SER A 95 11.85 1.52 1.25
CA SER A 95 13.27 1.75 1.53
C SER A 95 14.19 1.05 0.53
N PRO A 96 15.24 1.71 0.06
CA PRO A 96 15.82 2.99 0.52
C PRO A 96 15.25 4.24 -0.17
N PHE A 97 14.18 4.10 -0.95
CA PHE A 97 13.55 5.16 -1.74
C PHE A 97 12.45 5.91 -0.94
N LEU A 98 11.84 6.88 -1.57
CA LEU A 98 10.61 7.58 -1.14
C LEU A 98 10.65 8.09 0.31
N MET A 99 11.78 8.70 0.68
CA MET A 99 11.96 9.34 2.01
C MET A 99 10.84 10.34 2.28
N PRO A 100 10.08 10.21 3.39
CA PRO A 100 9.04 11.17 3.72
C PRO A 100 9.61 12.57 3.93
N ARG A 101 8.92 13.59 3.45
CA ARG A 101 9.28 15.00 3.65
C ARG A 101 8.54 15.54 4.85
N LEU A 102 9.28 15.92 5.87
CA LEU A 102 8.71 16.70 6.97
C LEU A 102 8.70 18.17 6.54
N LEU A 103 7.58 18.85 6.76
CA LEU A 103 7.42 20.29 6.43
C LEU A 103 8.45 21.19 7.11
N SER A 104 9.06 20.72 8.20
CA SER A 104 10.00 21.46 9.03
C SER A 104 11.48 21.23 8.69
N THR A 105 11.82 20.33 7.79
CA THR A 105 13.21 20.04 7.46
C THR A 105 13.49 20.12 5.98
N PRO A 106 14.53 20.85 5.54
CA PRO A 106 15.01 20.77 4.15
C PRO A 106 15.33 19.32 3.82
N ARG A 107 14.99 18.88 2.61
CA ARG A 107 15.33 17.54 2.12
C ARG A 107 16.86 17.39 2.15
N PRO A 108 17.43 16.53 2.99
CA PRO A 108 18.84 16.17 2.84
C PRO A 108 18.93 15.34 1.54
N LEU A 109 19.71 15.80 0.58
CA LEU A 109 19.90 15.13 -0.72
C LEU A 109 20.48 13.72 -0.59
N ASP A 110 20.98 13.36 0.58
CA ASP A 110 21.85 12.20 0.84
C ASP A 110 21.25 11.20 1.85
N ARG A 111 19.98 11.31 2.21
CA ARG A 111 19.37 10.38 3.15
C ARG A 111 18.51 9.34 2.43
N TYR A 112 18.85 8.08 2.68
CA TYR A 112 18.03 6.95 2.32
C TYR A 112 16.86 6.81 3.27
N ASN A 113 15.72 6.34 2.74
CA ASN A 113 14.60 5.97 3.57
C ASN A 113 14.90 4.68 4.36
N GLU A 114 14.28 4.54 5.53
CA GLU A 114 14.48 3.40 6.43
C GLU A 114 13.14 2.98 7.04
N PRO A 115 12.97 1.70 7.41
CA PRO A 115 11.73 1.22 8.04
C PRO A 115 11.31 1.98 9.31
N LYS A 116 12.26 2.56 10.04
CA LYS A 116 12.00 3.40 11.22
C LYS A 116 11.18 4.66 10.91
N ASN A 117 11.00 5.02 9.64
CA ASN A 117 10.23 6.20 9.22
C ASN A 117 8.73 5.93 9.07
N ILE A 118 8.25 4.70 9.30
CA ILE A 118 6.81 4.39 9.35
C ILE A 118 6.02 5.32 10.28
N PRO A 119 6.48 5.65 11.51
CA PRO A 119 5.76 6.59 12.37
C PRO A 119 5.55 7.97 11.76
N LEU A 120 6.53 8.48 11.00
CA LEU A 120 6.43 9.79 10.32
C LEU A 120 5.36 9.77 9.22
N ILE A 121 5.27 8.67 8.47
CA ILE A 121 4.25 8.47 7.44
C ILE A 121 2.89 8.37 8.11
N ALA A 122 2.77 7.61 9.20
CA ALA A 122 1.54 7.46 9.98
C ALA A 122 1.04 8.79 10.54
N GLU A 123 1.93 9.60 11.12
CA GLU A 123 1.59 10.92 11.65
C GLU A 123 1.03 11.82 10.56
N PHE A 124 1.67 11.88 9.40
CA PHE A 124 1.19 12.67 8.27
C PHE A 124 -0.19 12.21 7.79
N ILE A 125 -0.41 10.91 7.66
CA ILE A 125 -1.69 10.35 7.23
C ILE A 125 -2.78 10.60 8.27
N ALA A 126 -2.49 10.44 9.57
CA ALA A 126 -3.46 10.71 10.63
C ALA A 126 -3.95 12.17 10.61
N GLN A 127 -3.03 13.12 10.41
CA GLN A 127 -3.37 14.54 10.23
C GLN A 127 -4.23 14.74 8.96
N LEU A 128 -3.86 14.14 7.85
CA LEU A 128 -4.56 14.26 6.57
C LEU A 128 -5.99 13.68 6.60
N LEU A 129 -6.19 12.60 7.35
CA LEU A 129 -7.47 11.91 7.50
C LEU A 129 -8.28 12.39 8.72
N HIS A 130 -7.76 13.36 9.49
CA HIS A 130 -8.39 13.88 10.72
C HIS A 130 -8.74 12.78 11.73
N CYS A 131 -7.86 11.79 11.91
CA CYS A 131 -8.03 10.72 12.89
C CYS A 131 -6.87 10.70 13.91
N SER A 132 -7.04 9.98 15.02
CA SER A 132 -5.93 9.81 15.97
C SER A 132 -4.85 8.88 15.40
N ILE A 133 -3.60 9.20 15.69
CA ILE A 133 -2.46 8.38 15.27
C ILE A 133 -2.55 6.96 15.84
N ASP A 134 -3.02 6.82 17.08
CA ASP A 134 -3.19 5.51 17.73
C ASP A 134 -4.23 4.65 16.99
N SER A 135 -5.35 5.24 16.58
CA SER A 135 -6.37 4.56 15.78
C SER A 135 -5.83 4.12 14.43
N LEU A 136 -5.09 5.00 13.75
CA LEU A 136 -4.47 4.68 12.46
C LEU A 136 -3.46 3.54 12.61
N LEU A 137 -2.52 3.65 13.55
CA LEU A 137 -1.49 2.63 13.78
C LEU A 137 -2.09 1.28 14.16
N LYS A 138 -3.10 1.28 15.03
CA LYS A 138 -3.82 0.06 15.41
C LYS A 138 -4.43 -0.61 14.18
N GLN A 139 -5.21 0.13 13.39
CA GLN A 139 -5.88 -0.43 12.22
C GLN A 139 -4.90 -0.92 11.16
N THR A 140 -3.89 -0.12 10.81
CA THR A 140 -2.91 -0.50 9.79
C THR A 140 -2.04 -1.69 10.23
N THR A 141 -1.76 -1.81 11.53
CA THR A 141 -1.09 -3.00 12.10
C THR A 141 -1.95 -4.25 11.96
N GLU A 142 -3.25 -4.17 12.31
CA GLU A 142 -4.16 -5.30 12.13
C GLU A 142 -4.33 -5.68 10.65
N ASN A 143 -4.33 -4.70 9.75
CA ASN A 143 -4.35 -4.95 8.32
C ASN A 143 -3.09 -5.69 7.85
N ALA A 144 -1.91 -5.26 8.31
CA ALA A 144 -0.64 -5.92 7.98
C ALA A 144 -0.60 -7.37 8.52
N LYS A 145 -1.08 -7.59 9.75
CA LYS A 145 -1.20 -8.95 10.31
C LYS A 145 -2.11 -9.84 9.46
N LYS A 146 -3.27 -9.32 9.04
CA LYS A 146 -4.17 -10.05 8.12
C LYS A 146 -3.50 -10.36 6.80
N LEU A 147 -2.84 -9.35 6.19
CA LEU A 147 -2.13 -9.50 4.92
C LEU A 147 -1.09 -10.62 4.98
N PHE A 148 -0.25 -10.60 6.00
CA PHE A 148 0.89 -11.53 6.12
C PHE A 148 0.59 -12.78 6.95
N LYS A 149 -0.59 -12.88 7.56
CA LYS A 149 -1.03 -14.02 8.39
C LYS A 149 -0.11 -14.28 9.60
N ILE A 150 0.23 -13.20 10.31
CA ILE A 150 1.08 -13.22 11.51
C ILE A 150 0.33 -12.71 12.74
#